data_e1be83234b6f7adc7067153dbb55d5fe
#
_entry.id   e1be83234b6f7adc7067153dbb55d5fe
#
_cell.length_a   1.000
_cell.length_b   1.000
_cell.length_c   1.000
_cell.angle_alpha   90.00
_cell.angle_beta   90.00
_cell.angle_gamma   90.00
#
_symmetry.space_group_name_H-M   'P 1'
#
loop_
_entity.id
_entity.type
_entity.pdbx_description
1 polymer ?
#
loop_
_entity_poly.entity_id
_entity_poly.type
_entity_poly.pdbx_seq_one_letter_code
_entity_poly.pdbx_strand_id
1 'polypeptide(L)'
;MAGLIRDAEAFGRAALRWEAAYCAVAGVVITAFATAIEQHLEVAAWLVATVGIGAVAWAGMIAWLGCRAPWRRSVGVVAVSNGLAAAGVGYLAWIRGGPRGVILGLLALQILGFGIAQMWALAES
;
A
#
# COMPACT_ATOMS: atom_id res chain seq x y z
N MET A 1 13.16 -18.05 -21.54
CA MET A 1 13.06 -18.33 -20.08
C MET A 1 13.81 -17.30 -19.26
N ALA A 2 15.11 -17.09 -19.51
CA ALA A 2 15.90 -16.11 -18.76
C ALA A 2 15.38 -14.67 -18.90
N GLY A 3 14.83 -14.30 -20.06
CA GLY A 3 14.23 -12.99 -20.29
C GLY A 3 12.97 -12.76 -19.48
N LEU A 4 12.09 -13.76 -19.38
CA LEU A 4 10.87 -13.68 -18.58
C LEU A 4 11.17 -13.53 -17.08
N ILE A 5 12.18 -14.23 -16.58
CA ILE A 5 12.59 -14.14 -15.16
C ILE A 5 13.14 -12.73 -14.87
N ARG A 6 13.95 -12.18 -15.76
CA ARG A 6 14.46 -10.81 -15.61
C ARG A 6 13.34 -9.78 -15.63
N ASP A 7 12.39 -9.94 -16.55
CA ASP A 7 11.27 -9.02 -16.66
C ASP A 7 10.37 -9.08 -15.43
N ALA A 8 10.12 -10.27 -14.89
CA ALA A 8 9.35 -10.46 -13.66
C ALA A 8 10.04 -9.80 -12.46
N GLU A 9 11.35 -9.98 -12.32
CA GLU A 9 12.14 -9.35 -11.25
C GLU A 9 12.12 -7.83 -11.38
N ALA A 10 12.38 -7.30 -12.58
CA ALA A 10 12.37 -5.86 -12.84
C ALA A 10 10.99 -5.26 -12.54
N PHE A 11 9.93 -5.94 -12.94
CA PHE A 11 8.55 -5.51 -12.68
C PHE A 11 8.25 -5.56 -11.18
N GLY A 12 8.63 -6.63 -10.48
CA GLY A 12 8.42 -6.76 -9.04
C GLY A 12 9.14 -5.68 -8.24
N ARG A 13 10.39 -5.41 -8.59
CA ARG A 13 11.17 -4.34 -7.95
C ARG A 13 10.60 -2.95 -8.25
N ALA A 14 10.13 -2.73 -9.48
CA ALA A 14 9.48 -1.49 -9.85
C ALA A 14 8.17 -1.30 -9.07
N ALA A 15 7.37 -2.35 -8.92
CA ALA A 15 6.14 -2.30 -8.13
C ALA A 15 6.42 -1.92 -6.68
N LEU A 16 7.46 -2.49 -6.08
CA LEU A 16 7.86 -2.13 -4.71
C LEU A 16 8.27 -0.65 -4.61
N ARG A 17 9.05 -0.16 -5.57
CA ARG A 17 9.47 1.25 -5.56
C ARG A 17 8.29 2.21 -5.72
N TRP A 18 7.38 1.89 -6.62
CA TRP A 18 6.17 2.69 -6.83
C TRP A 18 5.29 2.70 -5.58
N GLU A 19 5.12 1.55 -4.95
CA GLU A 19 4.35 1.45 -3.70
C GLU A 19 5.03 2.22 -2.58
N ALA A 20 6.35 2.11 -2.43
CA ALA A 20 7.10 2.86 -1.43
C ALA A 20 6.93 4.38 -1.64
N ALA A 21 7.05 4.85 -2.89
CA ALA A 21 6.85 6.26 -3.21
C ALA A 21 5.40 6.70 -2.91
N TYR A 22 4.43 5.90 -3.30
CA TYR A 22 3.01 6.17 -3.04
C TYR A 22 2.75 6.26 -1.54
N CYS A 23 3.20 5.30 -0.76
CA CYS A 23 3.00 5.28 0.69
C CYS A 23 3.71 6.44 1.38
N ALA A 24 4.91 6.80 0.94
CA ALA A 24 5.65 7.93 1.49
C ALA A 24 4.91 9.25 1.25
N VAL A 25 4.50 9.51 0.02
CA VAL A 25 3.77 10.73 -0.35
C VAL A 25 2.41 10.75 0.35
N ALA A 26 1.65 9.66 0.28
CA ALA A 26 0.35 9.57 0.93
C ALA A 26 0.47 9.78 2.44
N GLY A 27 1.47 9.17 3.07
CA GLY A 27 1.71 9.31 4.51
C GLY A 27 2.02 10.74 4.92
N VAL A 28 2.86 11.43 4.15
CA VAL A 28 3.17 12.85 4.40
C VAL A 28 1.94 13.72 4.25
N VAL A 29 1.17 13.53 3.17
CA VAL A 29 -0.05 14.30 2.92
C VAL A 29 -1.09 14.05 4.02
N ILE A 30 -1.32 12.79 4.38
CA ILE A 30 -2.29 12.44 5.44
C ILE A 30 -1.88 13.07 6.76
N THR A 31 -0.61 13.03 7.12
CA THR A 31 -0.11 13.62 8.37
C THR A 31 -0.25 15.15 8.36
N ALA A 32 0.13 15.79 7.24
CA ALA A 32 0.06 17.24 7.10
C ALA A 32 -1.38 17.77 7.16
N PHE A 33 -2.34 17.02 6.61
CA PHE A 33 -3.74 17.41 6.55
C PHE A 33 -4.63 16.66 7.57
N ALA A 34 -4.03 16.12 8.63
CA ALA A 34 -4.76 15.29 9.62
C ALA A 34 -5.98 16.01 10.19
N THR A 35 -5.88 17.31 10.51
CA THR A 35 -6.99 18.08 11.06
C THR A 35 -8.12 18.25 10.05
N ALA A 36 -7.79 18.53 8.79
CA ALA A 36 -8.78 18.65 7.72
C ALA A 36 -9.48 17.30 7.47
N ILE A 37 -8.74 16.21 7.50
CA ILE A 37 -9.29 14.87 7.33
C ILE A 37 -10.22 14.53 8.50
N GLU A 38 -9.84 14.88 9.72
CA GLU A 38 -10.70 14.71 10.90
C GLU A 38 -12.07 15.36 10.68
N GLN A 39 -12.07 16.58 10.20
CA GLN A 39 -13.31 17.33 9.97
C GLN A 39 -14.22 16.67 8.92
N HIS A 40 -13.64 16.04 7.91
CA HIS A 40 -14.40 15.41 6.84
C HIS A 40 -14.81 13.97 7.14
N LEU A 41 -13.96 13.20 7.80
CA LEU A 41 -14.19 11.78 8.05
C LEU A 41 -14.67 11.46 9.47
N GLU A 42 -14.71 12.46 10.35
CA GLU A 42 -15.11 12.29 11.76
C GLU A 42 -14.24 11.24 12.47
N VAL A 43 -12.94 11.24 12.16
CA VAL A 43 -11.95 10.38 12.77
C VAL A 43 -10.94 11.27 13.49
N ALA A 44 -10.58 10.94 14.72
CA ALA A 44 -9.67 11.76 15.53
C ALA A 44 -8.36 12.05 14.78
N ALA A 45 -7.90 13.31 14.82
CA ALA A 45 -6.71 13.75 14.11
C ALA A 45 -5.46 12.96 14.50
N TRP A 46 -5.33 12.57 15.77
CA TRP A 46 -4.18 11.77 16.22
C TRP A 46 -4.17 10.39 15.57
N LEU A 47 -5.35 9.80 15.32
CA LEU A 47 -5.46 8.52 14.61
C LEU A 47 -5.05 8.67 13.15
N VAL A 48 -5.51 9.73 12.49
CA VAL A 48 -5.14 10.03 11.10
C VAL A 48 -3.64 10.24 10.98
N ALA A 49 -3.05 11.03 11.88
CA ALA A 49 -1.60 11.26 11.90
C ALA A 49 -0.82 9.95 12.12
N THR A 50 -1.31 9.09 13.02
CA THR A 50 -0.70 7.77 13.27
C THR A 50 -0.70 6.91 12.01
N VAL A 51 -1.81 6.89 11.27
CA VAL A 51 -1.91 6.17 10.01
C VAL A 51 -0.93 6.73 8.98
N GLY A 52 -0.83 8.06 8.89
CA GLY A 52 0.11 8.74 7.98
C GLY A 52 1.56 8.41 8.30
N ILE A 53 1.95 8.49 9.57
CA ILE A 53 3.29 8.13 10.02
C ILE A 53 3.56 6.65 9.77
N GLY A 54 2.58 5.80 10.03
CA GLY A 54 2.66 4.37 9.75
C GLY A 54 2.90 4.09 8.26
N ALA A 55 2.26 4.83 7.37
CA ALA A 55 2.46 4.71 5.93
C ALA A 55 3.89 5.09 5.52
N VAL A 56 4.46 6.14 6.09
CA VAL A 56 5.84 6.54 5.85
C VAL A 56 6.82 5.47 6.36
N ALA A 57 6.57 4.95 7.56
CA ALA A 57 7.38 3.87 8.12
C ALA A 57 7.31 2.60 7.25
N TRP A 58 6.12 2.27 6.77
CA TRP A 58 5.92 1.15 5.84
C TRP A 58 6.68 1.35 4.54
N ALA A 59 6.65 2.58 3.99
CA ALA A 59 7.43 2.92 2.79
C ALA A 59 8.93 2.69 3.01
N GLY A 60 9.44 3.11 4.15
CA GLY A 60 10.83 2.87 4.53
C GLY A 60 11.17 1.39 4.64
N MET A 61 10.27 0.60 5.22
CA MET A 61 10.42 -0.85 5.32
C MET A 61 10.43 -1.53 3.95
N ILE A 62 9.53 -1.13 3.04
CA ILE A 62 9.50 -1.66 1.67
C ILE A 62 10.82 -1.34 0.96
N ALA A 63 11.30 -0.11 1.07
CA ALA A 63 12.57 0.30 0.48
C ALA A 63 13.74 -0.52 1.03
N TRP A 64 13.76 -0.72 2.35
CA TRP A 64 14.80 -1.52 3.02
C TRP A 64 14.78 -2.98 2.57
N LEU A 65 13.59 -3.61 2.52
CA LEU A 65 13.43 -4.97 2.04
C LEU A 65 13.88 -5.10 0.58
N GLY A 66 13.54 -4.13 -0.25
CA GLY A 66 13.94 -4.12 -1.66
C GLY A 66 15.45 -4.06 -1.86
N CYS A 67 16.20 -3.50 -0.89
CA CYS A 67 17.66 -3.42 -0.96
C CYS A 67 18.38 -4.61 -0.32
N ARG A 68 17.77 -5.25 0.68
CA ARG A 68 18.44 -6.23 1.53
C ARG A 68 17.98 -7.67 1.36
N ALA A 69 16.70 -7.87 1.03
CA ALA A 69 16.13 -9.20 0.91
C ALA A 69 16.06 -9.66 -0.56
N PRO A 70 16.00 -10.98 -0.82
CA PRO A 70 15.70 -11.49 -2.15
C PRO A 70 14.38 -10.91 -2.66
N TRP A 71 14.32 -10.55 -3.92
CA TRP A 71 13.16 -9.83 -4.47
C TRP A 71 11.85 -10.61 -4.33
N ARG A 72 11.89 -11.93 -4.53
CA ARG A 72 10.69 -12.77 -4.40
C ARG A 72 10.12 -12.73 -2.99
N ARG A 73 10.97 -12.77 -2.00
CA ARG A 73 10.56 -12.68 -0.59
C ARG A 73 9.99 -11.31 -0.27
N SER A 74 10.66 -10.25 -0.71
CA SER A 74 10.19 -8.89 -0.50
C SER A 74 8.83 -8.66 -1.14
N VAL A 75 8.68 -9.03 -2.41
CA VAL A 75 7.43 -8.91 -3.15
C VAL A 75 6.34 -9.75 -2.50
N GLY A 76 6.65 -10.98 -2.09
CA GLY A 76 5.68 -11.87 -1.44
C GLY A 76 5.16 -11.31 -0.11
N VAL A 77 6.05 -10.82 0.74
CA VAL A 77 5.67 -10.22 2.03
C VAL A 77 4.77 -9.00 1.82
N VAL A 78 5.16 -8.13 0.90
CA VAL A 78 4.41 -6.90 0.63
C VAL A 78 3.06 -7.23 -0.02
N ALA A 79 3.01 -8.20 -0.93
CA ALA A 79 1.76 -8.64 -1.56
C ALA A 79 0.75 -9.17 -0.54
N VAL A 80 1.20 -10.03 0.39
CA VAL A 80 0.34 -10.55 1.46
C VAL A 80 -0.15 -9.41 2.35
N SER A 81 0.74 -8.51 2.73
CA SER A 81 0.39 -7.35 3.56
C SER A 81 -0.63 -6.45 2.86
N ASN A 82 -0.47 -6.22 1.57
CA ASN A 82 -1.43 -5.45 0.77
C ASN A 82 -2.79 -6.14 0.70
N GLY A 83 -2.83 -7.45 0.55
CA GLY A 83 -4.07 -8.21 0.57
C GLY A 83 -4.81 -8.06 1.90
N LEU A 84 -4.09 -8.18 3.01
CA LEU A 84 -4.66 -8.01 4.35
C LEU A 84 -5.13 -6.57 4.58
N ALA A 85 -4.34 -5.58 4.17
CA ALA A 85 -4.70 -4.18 4.28
C ALA A 85 -5.93 -3.84 3.43
N ALA A 86 -5.99 -4.33 2.20
CA ALA A 86 -7.13 -4.14 1.31
C ALA A 86 -8.40 -4.75 1.90
N ALA A 87 -8.30 -5.94 2.48
CA ALA A 87 -9.43 -6.60 3.15
C ALA A 87 -9.92 -5.78 4.34
N GLY A 88 -9.01 -5.26 5.16
CA GLY A 88 -9.36 -4.44 6.32
C GLY A 88 -10.01 -3.11 5.92
N VAL A 89 -9.42 -2.40 4.98
CA VAL A 89 -9.96 -1.13 4.49
C VAL A 89 -11.28 -1.35 3.77
N GLY A 90 -11.39 -2.42 2.97
CA GLY A 90 -12.65 -2.79 2.29
C GLY A 90 -13.76 -3.10 3.26
N TYR A 91 -13.46 -3.78 4.35
CA TYR A 91 -14.43 -4.05 5.42
C TYR A 91 -14.91 -2.76 6.08
N LEU A 92 -13.99 -1.84 6.38
CA LEU A 92 -14.35 -0.51 6.90
C LEU A 92 -15.22 0.27 5.92
N ALA A 93 -14.90 0.19 4.63
CA ALA A 93 -15.70 0.83 3.58
C ALA A 93 -17.14 0.31 3.58
N TRP A 94 -17.29 -1.00 3.72
CA TRP A 94 -18.60 -1.65 3.79
C TRP A 94 -19.41 -1.16 4.99
N ILE A 95 -18.78 -1.13 6.17
CA ILE A 95 -19.45 -0.70 7.41
C ILE A 95 -19.87 0.77 7.35
N ARG A 96 -18.96 1.62 6.87
CA ARG A 96 -19.20 3.07 6.85
C ARG A 96 -20.27 3.46 5.86
N GLY A 97 -20.26 2.89 4.68
CA GLY A 97 -21.22 3.23 3.61
C GLY A 97 -21.14 4.68 3.15
N GLY A 98 -21.97 5.06 2.20
CA GLY A 98 -22.08 6.42 1.70
C GLY A 98 -20.77 6.96 1.08
N PRO A 99 -20.59 8.30 1.00
CA PRO A 99 -19.39 8.89 0.41
C PRO A 99 -18.08 8.48 1.08
N ARG A 100 -18.10 8.30 2.39
CA ARG A 100 -16.92 7.85 3.15
C ARG A 100 -16.54 6.42 2.78
N GLY A 101 -17.53 5.55 2.63
CA GLY A 101 -17.33 4.20 2.15
C GLY A 101 -16.76 4.15 0.76
N VAL A 102 -17.19 5.04 -0.14
CA VAL A 102 -16.65 5.14 -1.50
C VAL A 102 -15.16 5.52 -1.47
N ILE A 103 -14.78 6.51 -0.66
CA ILE A 103 -13.39 6.93 -0.52
C ILE A 103 -12.51 5.77 -0.02
N LEU A 104 -12.96 5.10 1.04
CA LEU A 104 -12.25 3.94 1.60
C LEU A 104 -12.19 2.78 0.60
N GLY A 105 -13.27 2.55 -0.15
CA GLY A 105 -13.32 1.52 -1.18
C GLY A 105 -12.31 1.78 -2.30
N LEU A 106 -12.18 3.03 -2.75
CA LEU A 106 -11.18 3.40 -3.76
C LEU A 106 -9.76 3.18 -3.23
N LEU A 107 -9.51 3.51 -1.97
CA LEU A 107 -8.22 3.25 -1.34
C LEU A 107 -7.93 1.74 -1.29
N ALA A 108 -8.92 0.93 -0.89
CA ALA A 108 -8.78 -0.52 -0.87
C ALA A 108 -8.46 -1.08 -2.26
N LEU A 109 -9.10 -0.56 -3.32
CA LEU A 109 -8.82 -0.97 -4.69
C LEU A 109 -7.41 -0.63 -5.13
N GLN A 110 -6.86 0.52 -4.72
CA GLN A 110 -5.48 0.88 -5.02
C GLN A 110 -4.49 -0.07 -4.34
N ILE A 111 -4.72 -0.36 -3.05
CA ILE A 111 -3.89 -1.31 -2.30
C ILE A 111 -3.95 -2.70 -2.95
N LEU A 112 -5.14 -3.15 -3.31
CA LEU A 112 -5.35 -4.43 -3.98
C LEU A 112 -4.64 -4.46 -5.34
N GLY A 113 -4.66 -3.36 -6.09
CA GLY A 113 -3.96 -3.24 -7.36
C GLY A 113 -2.45 -3.47 -7.23
N PHE A 114 -1.82 -2.89 -6.22
CA PHE A 114 -0.40 -3.15 -5.93
C PHE A 114 -0.17 -4.62 -5.59
N GLY A 115 -1.03 -5.21 -4.76
CA GLY A 115 -0.93 -6.62 -4.40
C GLY A 115 -1.05 -7.55 -5.61
N ILE A 116 -2.00 -7.27 -6.49
CA ILE A 116 -2.20 -8.06 -7.73
C ILE A 116 -0.97 -7.94 -8.64
N ALA A 117 -0.43 -6.73 -8.83
CA ALA A 117 0.76 -6.52 -9.64
C ALA A 117 1.96 -7.31 -9.10
N GLN A 118 2.12 -7.32 -7.79
CA GLN A 118 3.19 -8.05 -7.13
C GLN A 118 3.02 -9.56 -7.26
N MET A 119 1.79 -10.07 -7.10
CA MET A 119 1.50 -11.49 -7.29
C MET A 119 1.72 -11.91 -8.74
N TRP A 120 1.38 -11.05 -9.70
CA TRP A 120 1.64 -11.32 -11.11
C TRP A 120 3.15 -11.48 -11.36
N ALA A 121 3.97 -10.60 -10.79
CA ALA A 121 5.43 -10.71 -10.90
C ALA A 121 5.95 -12.04 -10.34
N LEU A 122 5.40 -12.50 -9.20
CA LEU A 122 5.77 -13.79 -8.62
C LEU A 122 5.33 -14.96 -9.50
N ALA A 123 4.13 -14.88 -10.09
CA ALA A 123 3.61 -15.94 -10.95
C ALA A 123 4.42 -16.10 -12.24
N GLU A 124 4.93 -14.98 -12.79
CA GLU A 124 5.73 -14.99 -14.02
C GLU A 124 7.20 -15.38 -13.79
N SER A 125 7.63 -15.50 -12.57
CA SER A 125 8.97 -15.98 -12.24
C SER A 125 9.02 -17.51 -12.14
#